data_5a54324d8e8a3dd0e60985fdc31cb7e4
#
_entry.id   5a54324d8e8a3dd0e60985fdc31cb7e4
#
_cell.length_a   1.000
_cell.length_b   1.000
_cell.length_c   1.000
_cell.angle_alpha   90.00
_cell.angle_beta   90.00
_cell.angle_gamma   90.00
#
_symmetry.space_group_name_H-M   'P 1'
#
loop_
_entity.id
_entity.type
_entity.pdbx_description
1 polymer ?
#
loop_
_entity_poly.entity_id
_entity_poly.type
_entity_poly.pdbx_seq_one_letter_code
_entity_poly.pdbx_strand_id
1 'polypeptide(L)'
;MYKIGLSSGSNITEELFANYQKAGISAMEISVSLDKYPTLNYKEIKTFADKYGITLWSFHLPFWKYDISRHEAADETIAYHSELIRKASAIGINKFVIHPSGEPIEDSDRASRMARAKESLAILAEFAKAHGSVIAVEDLPRTCLGRNSEEMEELLSAHPDLRVCFDTNHLLTEDDCDFIRKLGNKIVTTHISDYDFINERHWLPGEGKLDWKAVLQAFKDIDYKGMWLYEVGFRCPKTIYRDRDLTCEDFVNNANEIFENKKLSVFSRHKENLGMWE
;
A
#
# COMPACT_ATOMS: atom_id res chain seq x y z
N MET A 1 5.19 -0.94 20.07
CA MET A 1 5.58 -1.84 18.96
C MET A 1 4.37 -1.96 18.05
N TYR A 2 4.54 -1.77 16.75
CA TYR A 2 3.44 -1.87 15.79
C TYR A 2 3.00 -3.32 15.63
N LYS A 3 1.71 -3.53 15.31
CA LYS A 3 1.23 -4.83 14.86
C LYS A 3 1.63 -5.03 13.39
N ILE A 4 1.94 -6.27 13.03
CA ILE A 4 2.44 -6.63 11.71
C ILE A 4 1.27 -7.04 10.82
N GLY A 5 1.21 -6.45 9.64
CA GLY A 5 0.30 -6.80 8.56
C GLY A 5 1.06 -7.19 7.30
N LEU A 6 0.36 -7.85 6.40
CA LEU A 6 0.91 -8.26 5.11
C LEU A 6 -0.17 -8.18 4.03
N SER A 7 0.22 -7.73 2.84
CA SER A 7 -0.65 -7.78 1.66
C SER A 7 -0.90 -9.23 1.24
N SER A 8 -2.14 -9.55 0.87
CA SER A 8 -2.58 -10.94 0.66
C SER A 8 -1.99 -11.62 -0.56
N GLY A 9 -1.64 -10.82 -1.58
CA GLY A 9 -1.43 -11.38 -2.91
C GLY A 9 -2.71 -12.03 -3.48
N SER A 10 -2.62 -12.59 -4.69
CA SER A 10 -3.78 -13.01 -5.48
C SER A 10 -4.48 -14.29 -5.00
N ASN A 11 -3.87 -15.06 -4.09
CA ASN A 11 -4.42 -16.34 -3.63
C ASN A 11 -4.82 -16.26 -2.15
N ILE A 12 -6.04 -15.83 -1.89
CA ILE A 12 -6.60 -15.74 -0.55
C ILE A 12 -7.25 -17.10 -0.20
N THR A 13 -6.53 -17.92 0.57
CA THR A 13 -6.96 -19.26 0.99
C THR A 13 -6.99 -19.36 2.52
N GLU A 14 -7.70 -20.33 3.05
CA GLU A 14 -7.70 -20.61 4.49
C GLU A 14 -6.29 -20.88 5.02
N GLU A 15 -5.45 -21.58 4.25
CA GLU A 15 -4.06 -21.84 4.60
C GLU A 15 -3.24 -20.55 4.77
N LEU A 16 -3.49 -19.53 3.95
CA LEU A 16 -2.84 -18.23 4.08
C LEU A 16 -3.12 -17.60 5.47
N PHE A 17 -4.36 -17.61 5.92
CA PHE A 17 -4.74 -17.11 7.24
C PHE A 17 -4.10 -17.93 8.37
N ALA A 18 -4.08 -19.26 8.23
CA ALA A 18 -3.41 -20.13 9.20
C ALA A 18 -1.92 -19.86 9.31
N ASN A 19 -1.24 -19.65 8.18
CA ASN A 19 0.18 -19.31 8.14
C ASN A 19 0.46 -17.94 8.77
N TYR A 20 -0.40 -16.93 8.50
CA TYR A 20 -0.29 -15.61 9.13
C TYR A 20 -0.40 -15.71 10.65
N GLN A 21 -1.44 -16.38 11.15
CA GLN A 21 -1.64 -16.58 12.60
C GLN A 21 -0.43 -17.28 13.22
N LYS A 22 0.02 -18.39 12.62
CA LYS A 22 1.16 -19.16 13.12
C LYS A 22 2.45 -18.34 13.23
N ALA A 23 2.71 -17.46 12.27
CA ALA A 23 3.89 -16.60 12.26
C ALA A 23 3.76 -15.37 13.19
N GLY A 24 2.55 -15.01 13.63
CA GLY A 24 2.31 -13.82 14.43
C GLY A 24 1.94 -12.57 13.62
N ILE A 25 1.62 -12.73 12.33
CA ILE A 25 1.02 -11.67 11.51
C ILE A 25 -0.44 -11.50 11.95
N SER A 26 -0.86 -10.29 12.26
CA SER A 26 -2.15 -10.01 12.88
C SER A 26 -3.14 -9.27 11.99
N ALA A 27 -2.69 -8.82 10.82
CA ALA A 27 -3.51 -8.05 9.89
C ALA A 27 -3.22 -8.43 8.44
N MET A 28 -4.22 -8.21 7.60
CA MET A 28 -4.14 -8.45 6.16
C MET A 28 -4.71 -7.24 5.42
N GLU A 29 -4.01 -6.82 4.37
CA GLU A 29 -4.61 -6.05 3.29
C GLU A 29 -5.07 -7.00 2.20
N ILE A 30 -6.28 -6.80 1.69
CA ILE A 30 -6.73 -7.50 0.49
C ILE A 30 -6.21 -6.76 -0.74
N SER A 31 -5.22 -7.34 -1.40
CA SER A 31 -4.66 -6.88 -2.67
C SER A 31 -4.52 -8.06 -3.61
N VAL A 32 -5.26 -8.05 -4.70
CA VAL A 32 -5.32 -9.19 -5.64
C VAL A 32 -5.13 -8.73 -7.07
N SER A 33 -4.77 -9.65 -7.96
CA SER A 33 -4.71 -9.34 -9.39
C SER A 33 -6.08 -8.96 -9.96
N LEU A 34 -6.08 -8.14 -11.00
CA LEU A 34 -7.28 -7.51 -11.57
C LEU A 34 -8.40 -8.50 -11.91
N ASP A 35 -8.06 -9.68 -12.39
CA ASP A 35 -8.98 -10.76 -12.74
C ASP A 35 -9.68 -11.41 -11.54
N LYS A 36 -9.15 -11.21 -10.33
CA LYS A 36 -9.67 -11.84 -9.09
C LYS A 36 -10.74 -11.01 -8.39
N TYR A 37 -10.72 -9.67 -8.52
CA TYR A 37 -11.71 -8.81 -7.84
C TYR A 37 -13.16 -9.22 -8.07
N PRO A 38 -13.61 -9.57 -9.30
CA PRO A 38 -15.00 -9.99 -9.54
C PRO A 38 -15.39 -11.29 -8.83
N THR A 39 -14.42 -12.15 -8.53
CA THR A 39 -14.62 -13.49 -7.99
C THR A 39 -14.34 -13.61 -6.48
N LEU A 40 -13.99 -12.50 -5.81
CA LEU A 40 -13.75 -12.51 -4.37
C LEU A 40 -14.96 -12.99 -3.57
N ASN A 41 -14.75 -14.02 -2.75
CA ASN A 41 -15.74 -14.50 -1.82
C ASN A 41 -15.59 -13.79 -0.45
N TYR A 42 -16.17 -12.61 -0.33
CA TYR A 42 -16.08 -11.77 0.87
C TYR A 42 -16.51 -12.49 2.14
N LYS A 43 -17.57 -13.31 2.06
CA LYS A 43 -18.07 -14.06 3.21
C LYS A 43 -17.07 -15.11 3.69
N GLU A 44 -16.43 -15.82 2.78
CA GLU A 44 -15.42 -16.83 3.09
C GLU A 44 -14.16 -16.18 3.68
N ILE A 45 -13.68 -15.07 3.07
CA ILE A 45 -12.57 -14.27 3.58
C ILE A 45 -12.83 -13.82 5.03
N LYS A 46 -14.04 -13.31 5.31
CA LYS A 46 -14.43 -12.92 6.67
C LYS A 46 -14.43 -14.12 7.62
N THR A 47 -14.94 -15.27 7.17
CA THR A 47 -14.94 -16.50 7.98
C THR A 47 -13.53 -16.92 8.36
N PHE A 48 -12.58 -16.90 7.41
CA PHE A 48 -11.19 -17.23 7.70
C PHE A 48 -10.53 -16.20 8.61
N ALA A 49 -10.76 -14.91 8.35
CA ALA A 49 -10.23 -13.84 9.19
C ALA A 49 -10.66 -13.99 10.66
N ASP A 50 -11.96 -14.26 10.90
CA ASP A 50 -12.49 -14.50 12.25
C ASP A 50 -11.93 -15.76 12.90
N LYS A 51 -11.85 -16.85 12.14
CA LYS A 51 -11.32 -18.13 12.63
C LYS A 51 -9.87 -18.02 13.10
N TYR A 52 -9.05 -17.26 12.38
CA TYR A 52 -7.61 -17.15 12.66
C TYR A 52 -7.23 -15.87 13.41
N GLY A 53 -8.20 -15.01 13.76
CA GLY A 53 -7.94 -13.77 14.48
C GLY A 53 -7.16 -12.73 13.68
N ILE A 54 -7.27 -12.75 12.34
CA ILE A 54 -6.61 -11.81 11.45
C ILE A 54 -7.52 -10.62 11.18
N THR A 55 -7.05 -9.41 11.45
CA THR A 55 -7.77 -8.19 11.12
C THR A 55 -7.72 -7.94 9.62
N LEU A 56 -8.88 -7.83 8.96
CA LEU A 56 -8.96 -7.32 7.60
C LEU A 56 -8.76 -5.80 7.67
N TRP A 57 -7.51 -5.34 7.47
CA TRP A 57 -7.08 -3.99 7.79
C TRP A 57 -7.43 -2.97 6.71
N SER A 58 -7.12 -3.29 5.47
CA SER A 58 -7.33 -2.45 4.30
C SER A 58 -7.69 -3.27 3.08
N PHE A 59 -8.15 -2.58 2.05
CA PHE A 59 -8.46 -3.15 0.75
C PHE A 59 -7.85 -2.27 -0.32
N HIS A 60 -6.94 -2.83 -1.10
CA HIS A 60 -6.35 -2.14 -2.23
C HIS A 60 -7.34 -2.17 -3.40
N LEU A 61 -7.79 -1.00 -3.84
CA LEU A 61 -8.68 -0.89 -5.00
C LEU A 61 -7.89 -1.18 -6.30
N PRO A 62 -8.52 -1.80 -7.31
CA PRO A 62 -7.85 -2.07 -8.57
C PRO A 62 -7.45 -0.78 -9.28
N PHE A 63 -6.27 -0.78 -9.86
CA PHE A 63 -5.68 0.32 -10.62
C PHE A 63 -5.47 -0.07 -12.09
N TRP A 64 -4.48 0.45 -12.81
CA TRP A 64 -4.24 0.23 -14.23
C TRP A 64 -5.45 0.62 -15.10
N LYS A 65 -6.33 -0.32 -15.39
CA LYS A 65 -7.56 -0.10 -16.17
C LYS A 65 -8.50 0.92 -15.50
N TYR A 66 -8.46 0.98 -14.17
CA TYR A 66 -9.35 1.79 -13.35
C TYR A 66 -8.66 3.06 -12.83
N ASP A 67 -8.03 3.80 -13.75
CA ASP A 67 -7.33 5.05 -13.46
C ASP A 67 -8.33 6.20 -13.25
N ILE A 68 -8.45 6.66 -12.01
CA ILE A 68 -9.42 7.69 -11.59
C ILE A 68 -9.08 9.09 -12.10
N SER A 69 -7.88 9.31 -12.62
CA SER A 69 -7.47 10.60 -13.18
C SER A 69 -7.77 10.75 -14.67
N ARG A 70 -8.30 9.73 -15.35
CA ARG A 70 -8.71 9.79 -16.76
C ARG A 70 -10.15 10.20 -16.90
N HIS A 71 -10.46 10.99 -17.94
CA HIS A 71 -11.83 11.41 -18.23
C HIS A 71 -12.63 10.29 -18.93
N GLU A 72 -11.97 9.50 -19.75
CA GLU A 72 -12.57 8.38 -20.44
C GLU A 72 -12.92 7.28 -19.43
N ALA A 73 -14.09 6.82 -19.34
CA ALA A 73 -14.55 5.78 -18.41
C ALA A 73 -14.51 6.14 -16.90
N ALA A 74 -14.47 7.44 -16.58
CA ALA A 74 -14.43 7.87 -15.17
C ALA A 74 -15.65 7.39 -14.38
N ASP A 75 -16.85 7.48 -14.94
CA ASP A 75 -18.09 7.09 -14.25
C ASP A 75 -18.12 5.56 -14.02
N GLU A 76 -17.64 4.76 -14.98
CA GLU A 76 -17.51 3.31 -14.84
C GLU A 76 -16.51 2.94 -13.75
N THR A 77 -15.37 3.64 -13.71
CA THR A 77 -14.33 3.44 -12.70
C THR A 77 -14.84 3.77 -11.29
N ILE A 78 -15.48 4.91 -11.12
CA ILE A 78 -16.08 5.32 -9.84
C ILE A 78 -17.16 4.33 -9.40
N ALA A 79 -18.03 3.91 -10.30
CA ALA A 79 -19.09 2.93 -10.00
C ALA A 79 -18.49 1.58 -9.56
N TYR A 80 -17.44 1.13 -10.23
CA TYR A 80 -16.77 -0.13 -9.87
C TYR A 80 -16.07 -0.05 -8.51
N HIS A 81 -15.32 1.02 -8.26
CA HIS A 81 -14.69 1.23 -6.94
C HIS A 81 -15.74 1.34 -5.83
N SER A 82 -16.85 2.05 -6.06
CA SER A 82 -17.96 2.16 -5.10
C SER A 82 -18.56 0.79 -4.75
N GLU A 83 -18.73 -0.08 -5.75
CA GLU A 83 -19.23 -1.43 -5.51
C GLU A 83 -18.25 -2.29 -4.68
N LEU A 84 -16.95 -2.18 -4.92
CA LEU A 84 -15.92 -2.85 -4.11
C LEU A 84 -15.89 -2.32 -2.68
N ILE A 85 -15.97 -1.00 -2.51
CA ILE A 85 -16.04 -0.35 -1.18
C ILE A 85 -17.27 -0.90 -0.42
N ARG A 86 -18.44 -0.89 -1.05
CA ARG A 86 -19.67 -1.40 -0.43
C ARG A 86 -19.55 -2.86 0.02
N LYS A 87 -18.99 -3.73 -0.82
CA LYS A 87 -18.80 -5.17 -0.52
C LYS A 87 -17.79 -5.39 0.60
N ALA A 88 -16.64 -4.73 0.53
CA ALA A 88 -15.58 -4.92 1.50
C ALA A 88 -15.90 -4.27 2.85
N SER A 89 -16.60 -3.11 2.87
CA SER A 89 -17.09 -2.52 4.11
C SER A 89 -18.07 -3.44 4.85
N ALA A 90 -18.89 -4.20 4.12
CA ALA A 90 -19.83 -5.14 4.72
C ALA A 90 -19.16 -6.28 5.51
N ILE A 91 -17.87 -6.55 5.28
CA ILE A 91 -17.07 -7.52 6.04
C ILE A 91 -16.13 -6.87 7.06
N GLY A 92 -16.29 -5.57 7.31
CA GLY A 92 -15.57 -4.83 8.36
C GLY A 92 -14.30 -4.11 7.90
N ILE A 93 -13.99 -4.07 6.61
CA ILE A 93 -12.88 -3.27 6.08
C ILE A 93 -13.31 -1.80 6.04
N ASN A 94 -12.46 -0.92 6.55
CA ASN A 94 -12.76 0.50 6.65
C ASN A 94 -11.68 1.43 6.09
N LYS A 95 -10.68 0.89 5.41
CA LYS A 95 -9.64 1.64 4.70
C LYS A 95 -9.51 1.09 3.28
N PHE A 96 -9.61 1.98 2.30
CA PHE A 96 -9.51 1.64 0.89
C PHE A 96 -8.32 2.39 0.30
N VAL A 97 -7.28 1.64 -0.05
CA VAL A 97 -6.10 2.19 -0.72
C VAL A 97 -6.43 2.40 -2.19
N ILE A 98 -6.07 3.57 -2.71
CA ILE A 98 -6.32 3.94 -4.09
C ILE A 98 -5.11 4.63 -4.71
N HIS A 99 -4.75 4.22 -5.93
CA HIS A 99 -3.83 4.97 -6.77
C HIS A 99 -4.52 6.23 -7.32
N PRO A 100 -3.95 7.43 -7.13
CA PRO A 100 -4.54 8.65 -7.67
C PRO A 100 -4.44 8.74 -9.18
N SER A 101 -3.55 7.98 -9.80
CA SER A 101 -3.39 7.89 -11.26
C SER A 101 -2.67 6.61 -11.70
N GLY A 102 -2.73 6.32 -12.99
CA GLY A 102 -1.74 5.47 -13.68
C GLY A 102 -0.67 6.33 -14.36
N GLU A 103 0.31 5.68 -14.99
CA GLU A 103 1.40 6.30 -15.76
C GLU A 103 1.46 5.78 -17.20
N PRO A 104 2.19 6.44 -18.13
CA PRO A 104 2.86 7.73 -17.91
C PRO A 104 1.88 8.92 -17.87
N ILE A 105 2.29 10.00 -17.20
CA ILE A 105 1.63 11.30 -17.27
C ILE A 105 2.61 12.32 -17.83
N GLU A 106 2.26 12.88 -18.99
CA GLU A 106 3.04 13.95 -19.61
C GLU A 106 2.82 15.28 -18.84
N ASP A 107 3.81 16.14 -18.84
CA ASP A 107 3.72 17.43 -18.13
C ASP A 107 2.55 18.29 -18.62
N SER A 108 2.23 18.25 -19.93
CA SER A 108 1.08 18.94 -20.53
C SER A 108 -0.26 18.50 -19.95
N ASP A 109 -0.38 17.26 -19.51
CA ASP A 109 -1.62 16.64 -19.08
C ASP A 109 -1.76 16.66 -17.55
N ARG A 110 -0.66 16.94 -16.85
CA ARG A 110 -0.58 16.78 -15.39
C ARG A 110 -1.65 17.56 -14.65
N ALA A 111 -1.87 18.82 -15.02
CA ALA A 111 -2.87 19.68 -14.37
C ALA A 111 -4.31 19.15 -14.58
N SER A 112 -4.64 18.70 -15.79
CA SER A 112 -5.96 18.14 -16.08
C SER A 112 -6.19 16.80 -15.37
N ARG A 113 -5.13 15.95 -15.32
CA ARG A 113 -5.15 14.68 -14.60
C ARG A 113 -5.31 14.87 -13.09
N MET A 114 -4.61 15.85 -12.51
CA MET A 114 -4.74 16.24 -11.10
C MET A 114 -6.16 16.71 -10.78
N ALA A 115 -6.73 17.61 -11.60
CA ALA A 115 -8.09 18.08 -11.41
C ALA A 115 -9.11 16.93 -11.45
N ARG A 116 -8.98 16.03 -12.42
CA ARG A 116 -9.87 14.87 -12.55
C ARG A 116 -9.71 13.88 -11.39
N ALA A 117 -8.47 13.59 -10.94
CA ALA A 117 -8.23 12.74 -9.78
C ALA A 117 -8.91 13.30 -8.53
N LYS A 118 -8.82 14.62 -8.31
CA LYS A 118 -9.48 15.30 -7.18
C LYS A 118 -11.01 15.18 -7.23
N GLU A 119 -11.62 15.36 -8.39
CA GLU A 119 -13.07 15.16 -8.55
C GLU A 119 -13.48 13.71 -8.20
N SER A 120 -12.76 12.73 -8.73
CA SER A 120 -13.02 11.32 -8.47
C SER A 120 -12.83 10.95 -7.00
N LEU A 121 -11.75 11.45 -6.38
CA LEU A 121 -11.45 11.23 -4.97
C LEU A 121 -12.53 11.83 -4.07
N ALA A 122 -13.05 13.02 -4.38
CA ALA A 122 -14.13 13.63 -3.59
C ALA A 122 -15.38 12.76 -3.60
N ILE A 123 -15.79 12.25 -4.77
CA ILE A 123 -16.95 11.36 -4.92
C ILE A 123 -16.75 10.06 -4.13
N LEU A 124 -15.57 9.42 -4.27
CA LEU A 124 -15.27 8.17 -3.59
C LEU A 124 -15.13 8.36 -2.08
N ALA A 125 -14.63 9.51 -1.62
CA ALA A 125 -14.51 9.82 -0.20
C ALA A 125 -15.89 9.95 0.47
N GLU A 126 -16.83 10.66 -0.16
CA GLU A 126 -18.22 10.75 0.33
C GLU A 126 -18.88 9.37 0.33
N PHE A 127 -18.67 8.57 -0.71
CA PHE A 127 -19.21 7.21 -0.76
C PHE A 127 -18.64 6.33 0.35
N ALA A 128 -17.34 6.34 0.56
CA ALA A 128 -16.67 5.57 1.63
C ALA A 128 -17.15 6.01 3.01
N LYS A 129 -17.28 7.32 3.25
CA LYS A 129 -17.80 7.89 4.49
C LYS A 129 -19.21 7.37 4.81
N ALA A 130 -20.09 7.31 3.81
CA ALA A 130 -21.44 6.76 3.98
C ALA A 130 -21.44 5.27 4.39
N HIS A 131 -20.32 4.56 4.19
CA HIS A 131 -20.12 3.18 4.59
C HIS A 131 -19.21 3.03 5.83
N GLY A 132 -18.95 4.12 6.57
CA GLY A 132 -18.10 4.12 7.76
C GLY A 132 -16.62 3.86 7.46
N SER A 133 -16.17 4.22 6.27
CA SER A 133 -14.82 3.91 5.74
C SER A 133 -14.13 5.19 5.25
N VAL A 134 -12.84 5.08 4.97
CA VAL A 134 -12.01 6.16 4.41
C VAL A 134 -11.27 5.71 3.17
N ILE A 135 -11.01 6.65 2.27
CA ILE A 135 -10.09 6.47 1.14
C ILE A 135 -8.69 6.90 1.61
N ALA A 136 -7.73 6.01 1.44
CA ALA A 136 -6.31 6.25 1.67
C ALA A 136 -5.61 6.38 0.30
N VAL A 137 -5.26 7.59 -0.07
CA VAL A 137 -4.54 7.87 -1.33
C VAL A 137 -3.10 7.44 -1.16
N GLU A 138 -2.61 6.64 -2.08
CA GLU A 138 -1.24 6.15 -2.05
C GLU A 138 -0.31 7.12 -2.80
N ASP A 139 0.87 7.38 -2.21
CA ASP A 139 1.96 8.02 -2.94
C ASP A 139 2.49 7.07 -4.00
N LEU A 140 2.83 7.61 -5.17
CA LEU A 140 3.23 6.81 -6.32
C LEU A 140 4.53 7.36 -6.95
N PRO A 141 5.32 6.48 -7.59
CA PRO A 141 6.62 6.87 -8.12
C PRO A 141 6.52 7.60 -9.48
N ARG A 142 7.68 8.03 -10.00
CA ARG A 142 7.94 8.48 -11.39
C ARG A 142 7.03 9.60 -11.87
N THR A 143 6.18 9.33 -12.86
CA THR A 143 5.29 10.33 -13.47
C THR A 143 3.88 10.32 -12.88
N CYS A 144 3.57 9.40 -11.98
CA CYS A 144 2.27 9.35 -11.32
C CYS A 144 1.96 10.62 -10.51
N LEU A 145 0.70 10.83 -10.18
CA LEU A 145 0.27 11.83 -9.21
C LEU A 145 0.56 11.36 -7.79
N GLY A 146 0.83 12.30 -6.90
CA GLY A 146 1.16 11.98 -5.50
C GLY A 146 2.60 11.56 -5.28
N ARG A 147 3.51 11.85 -6.22
CA ARG A 147 4.94 11.48 -6.20
C ARG A 147 5.79 12.21 -5.15
N ASN A 148 5.20 13.16 -4.45
CA ASN A 148 5.80 13.91 -3.36
C ASN A 148 4.71 14.48 -2.44
N SER A 149 5.12 15.02 -1.32
CA SER A 149 4.22 15.55 -0.30
C SER A 149 3.36 16.74 -0.77
N GLU A 150 3.88 17.60 -1.68
CA GLU A 150 3.13 18.75 -2.19
C GLU A 150 1.94 18.29 -3.05
N GLU A 151 2.18 17.35 -3.97
CA GLU A 151 1.12 16.78 -4.78
C GLU A 151 0.13 15.95 -3.95
N MET A 152 0.62 15.26 -2.91
CA MET A 152 -0.25 14.54 -1.98
C MET A 152 -1.16 15.50 -1.23
N GLU A 153 -0.64 16.62 -0.71
CA GLU A 153 -1.46 17.67 -0.08
C GLU A 153 -2.51 18.24 -1.05
N GLU A 154 -2.14 18.44 -2.31
CA GLU A 154 -3.08 18.88 -3.34
C GLU A 154 -4.19 17.86 -3.58
N LEU A 155 -3.88 16.57 -3.71
CA LEU A 155 -4.89 15.49 -3.82
C LEU A 155 -5.81 15.46 -2.61
N LEU A 156 -5.25 15.53 -1.39
CA LEU A 156 -6.01 15.50 -0.15
C LEU A 156 -6.92 16.73 0.02
N SER A 157 -6.63 17.85 -0.64
CA SER A 157 -7.49 19.04 -0.62
C SER A 157 -8.87 18.81 -1.24
N ALA A 158 -9.04 17.71 -1.99
CA ALA A 158 -10.31 17.36 -2.62
C ALA A 158 -11.41 17.02 -1.60
N HIS A 159 -11.07 16.45 -0.44
CA HIS A 159 -12.05 16.11 0.59
C HIS A 159 -11.39 15.98 2.00
N PRO A 160 -12.01 16.50 3.07
CA PRO A 160 -11.42 16.49 4.42
C PRO A 160 -11.22 15.10 5.03
N ASP A 161 -11.97 14.09 4.58
CA ASP A 161 -11.88 12.72 5.07
C ASP A 161 -10.89 11.85 4.28
N LEU A 162 -10.23 12.38 3.25
CA LEU A 162 -9.14 11.68 2.58
C LEU A 162 -7.96 11.47 3.54
N ARG A 163 -7.33 10.35 3.40
CA ARG A 163 -6.17 9.90 4.18
C ARG A 163 -5.06 9.43 3.23
N VAL A 164 -3.95 9.04 3.79
CA VAL A 164 -2.76 8.58 3.06
C VAL A 164 -2.49 7.12 3.37
N CYS A 165 -2.24 6.34 2.33
CA CYS A 165 -1.43 5.14 2.37
C CYS A 165 0.00 5.53 2.01
N PHE A 166 0.95 5.37 2.92
CA PHE A 166 2.34 5.69 2.63
C PHE A 166 3.11 4.44 2.21
N ASP A 167 3.60 4.43 0.96
CA ASP A 167 4.51 3.40 0.48
C ASP A 167 5.96 3.87 0.55
N THR A 168 6.75 3.18 1.36
CA THR A 168 8.16 3.50 1.58
C THR A 168 9.06 3.28 0.35
N ASN A 169 8.53 2.81 -0.74
CA ASN A 169 9.28 2.40 -1.95
C ASN A 169 8.99 3.31 -3.16
N HIS A 170 8.16 4.33 -2.99
CA HIS A 170 7.66 5.15 -4.09
C HIS A 170 8.29 6.55 -4.20
N LEU A 171 8.93 7.06 -3.14
CA LEU A 171 9.50 8.40 -3.16
C LEU A 171 10.89 8.41 -3.81
N LEU A 172 10.94 8.82 -5.09
CA LEU A 172 12.20 8.92 -5.84
C LEU A 172 12.84 10.33 -5.78
N THR A 173 12.10 11.33 -5.33
CA THR A 173 12.49 12.75 -5.39
C THR A 173 12.36 13.48 -4.06
N GLU A 174 11.87 12.84 -3.03
CA GLU A 174 11.70 13.39 -1.67
C GLU A 174 12.19 12.37 -0.65
N ASP A 175 12.61 12.82 0.51
CA ASP A 175 13.01 11.95 1.62
C ASP A 175 11.76 11.38 2.31
N ASP A 176 11.76 10.07 2.55
CA ASP A 176 10.65 9.34 3.20
C ASP A 176 10.30 9.92 4.57
N CYS A 177 11.31 10.28 5.37
CA CYS A 177 11.11 10.79 6.71
C CYS A 177 10.49 12.19 6.69
N ASP A 178 10.84 13.02 5.70
CA ASP A 178 10.25 14.34 5.54
C ASP A 178 8.79 14.23 5.08
N PHE A 179 8.49 13.35 4.14
CA PHE A 179 7.11 13.04 3.73
C PHE A 179 6.27 12.56 4.93
N ILE A 180 6.76 11.58 5.70
CA ILE A 180 6.06 11.07 6.89
C ILE A 180 5.73 12.20 7.87
N ARG A 181 6.71 13.04 8.20
CA ARG A 181 6.50 14.15 9.15
C ARG A 181 5.54 15.20 8.62
N LYS A 182 5.60 15.50 7.32
CA LYS A 182 4.74 16.51 6.70
C LYS A 182 3.29 16.06 6.62
N LEU A 183 3.02 14.83 6.20
CA LEU A 183 1.67 14.29 6.11
C LEU A 183 1.09 13.89 7.49
N GLY A 184 1.95 13.53 8.43
CA GLY A 184 1.60 13.36 9.84
C GLY A 184 0.42 12.40 10.06
N ASN A 185 -0.58 12.87 10.79
CA ASN A 185 -1.76 12.09 11.14
C ASN A 185 -2.72 11.76 9.97
N LYS A 186 -2.43 12.25 8.78
CA LYS A 186 -3.13 11.84 7.56
C LYS A 186 -2.76 10.42 7.14
N ILE A 187 -1.57 9.93 7.51
CA ILE A 187 -1.14 8.56 7.23
C ILE A 187 -1.91 7.58 8.12
N VAL A 188 -2.73 6.72 7.53
CA VAL A 188 -3.60 5.75 8.24
C VAL A 188 -3.26 4.30 7.95
N THR A 189 -2.51 4.04 6.89
CA THR A 189 -1.95 2.73 6.54
C THR A 189 -0.63 2.92 5.81
N THR A 190 0.15 1.86 5.70
CA THR A 190 1.47 1.89 5.08
C THR A 190 1.63 0.69 4.16
N HIS A 191 2.48 0.83 3.14
CA HIS A 191 3.10 -0.26 2.40
C HIS A 191 4.60 -0.23 2.68
N ILE A 192 5.07 -1.22 3.41
CA ILE A 192 6.46 -1.32 3.85
C ILE A 192 7.22 -2.21 2.89
N SER A 193 8.18 -1.64 2.19
CA SER A 193 9.13 -2.33 1.33
C SER A 193 10.40 -1.49 1.13
N ASP A 194 11.45 -2.06 0.60
CA ASP A 194 12.73 -1.40 0.40
C ASP A 194 13.08 -1.27 -1.08
N TYR A 195 13.96 -0.33 -1.40
CA TYR A 195 14.37 -0.05 -2.77
C TYR A 195 15.77 0.59 -2.85
N ASP A 196 16.19 0.91 -4.08
CA ASP A 196 17.52 1.45 -4.38
C ASP A 196 17.56 2.95 -4.63
N PHE A 197 16.44 3.68 -4.47
CA PHE A 197 16.22 5.07 -4.88
C PHE A 197 16.30 5.33 -6.40
N ILE A 198 16.26 4.26 -7.20
CA ILE A 198 16.26 4.36 -8.67
C ILE A 198 14.84 4.08 -9.20
N ASN A 199 14.19 3.07 -8.64
CA ASN A 199 12.82 2.69 -8.97
C ASN A 199 12.17 1.93 -7.82
N GLU A 200 10.85 1.74 -7.85
CA GLU A 200 10.15 0.81 -6.95
C GLU A 200 10.70 -0.61 -7.14
N ARG A 201 10.94 -1.32 -6.04
CA ARG A 201 11.55 -2.65 -6.05
C ARG A 201 10.77 -3.68 -5.25
N HIS A 202 10.01 -3.25 -4.25
CA HIS A 202 9.30 -4.10 -3.31
C HIS A 202 10.19 -5.18 -2.66
N TRP A 203 11.40 -4.78 -2.25
CA TRP A 203 12.33 -5.65 -1.53
C TRP A 203 11.99 -5.70 -0.04
N LEU A 204 12.45 -6.75 0.65
CA LEU A 204 12.33 -6.80 2.09
C LEU A 204 13.22 -5.71 2.73
N PRO A 205 12.77 -5.00 3.77
CA PRO A 205 13.58 -4.04 4.49
C PRO A 205 14.99 -4.55 4.85
N GLY A 206 16.01 -3.77 4.48
CA GLY A 206 17.43 -4.13 4.59
C GLY A 206 18.02 -4.74 3.31
N GLU A 207 17.21 -5.11 2.33
CA GLU A 207 17.69 -5.50 1.00
C GLU A 207 17.88 -4.29 0.07
N GLY A 208 17.41 -3.09 0.46
CA GLY A 208 17.57 -1.83 -0.27
C GLY A 208 18.49 -0.85 0.45
N LYS A 209 18.16 0.43 0.36
CA LYS A 209 19.00 1.52 0.86
C LYS A 209 18.34 2.42 1.89
N LEU A 210 17.09 2.15 2.29
CA LEU A 210 16.40 2.94 3.30
C LEU A 210 17.07 2.86 4.68
N ASP A 211 17.15 3.98 5.36
CA ASP A 211 17.52 4.01 6.79
C ASP A 211 16.30 3.66 7.65
N TRP A 212 16.10 2.38 7.90
CA TRP A 212 14.96 1.87 8.65
C TRP A 212 14.89 2.38 10.09
N LYS A 213 16.02 2.80 10.66
CA LYS A 213 16.03 3.46 11.97
C LYS A 213 15.42 4.86 11.88
N ALA A 214 15.76 5.62 10.85
CA ALA A 214 15.21 6.94 10.62
C ALA A 214 13.72 6.86 10.27
N VAL A 215 13.32 5.94 9.39
CA VAL A 215 11.91 5.69 9.02
C VAL A 215 11.07 5.33 10.26
N LEU A 216 11.54 4.38 11.08
CA LEU A 216 10.85 4.02 12.33
C LEU A 216 10.73 5.22 13.28
N GLN A 217 11.77 6.07 13.37
CA GLN A 217 11.70 7.27 14.21
C GLN A 217 10.69 8.28 13.66
N ALA A 218 10.65 8.49 12.33
CA ALA A 218 9.66 9.39 11.72
C ALA A 218 8.22 8.95 12.00
N PHE A 219 7.91 7.64 11.94
CA PHE A 219 6.60 7.13 12.36
C PHE A 219 6.29 7.35 13.84
N LYS A 220 7.30 7.26 14.70
CA LYS A 220 7.15 7.59 16.14
C LYS A 220 6.90 9.08 16.35
N ASP A 221 7.59 9.93 15.61
CA ASP A 221 7.46 11.40 15.71
C ASP A 221 6.03 11.87 15.42
N ILE A 222 5.33 11.22 14.51
CA ILE A 222 3.92 11.51 14.17
C ILE A 222 2.91 10.73 15.00
N ASP A 223 3.36 9.94 15.98
CA ASP A 223 2.51 9.06 16.80
C ASP A 223 1.63 8.10 15.97
N TYR A 224 2.18 7.55 14.87
CA TYR A 224 1.45 6.62 14.01
C TYR A 224 0.89 5.44 14.80
N LYS A 225 -0.38 5.12 14.57
CA LYS A 225 -1.11 4.04 15.30
C LYS A 225 -1.56 2.89 14.40
N GLY A 226 -1.21 2.95 13.13
CA GLY A 226 -1.60 1.93 12.16
C GLY A 226 -0.77 0.64 12.25
N MET A 227 -0.96 -0.23 11.26
CA MET A 227 -0.19 -1.46 11.11
C MET A 227 1.15 -1.17 10.42
N TRP A 228 2.16 -1.95 10.78
CA TRP A 228 3.38 -2.10 9.97
C TRP A 228 3.05 -3.14 8.91
N LEU A 229 2.54 -2.68 7.78
CA LEU A 229 1.98 -3.53 6.74
C LEU A 229 2.96 -3.66 5.57
N TYR A 230 3.45 -4.85 5.34
CA TYR A 230 4.35 -5.14 4.24
C TYR A 230 3.62 -5.29 2.90
N GLU A 231 4.17 -4.65 1.88
CA GLU A 231 3.84 -4.91 0.49
C GLU A 231 5.06 -5.49 -0.24
N VAL A 232 5.39 -6.71 0.13
CA VAL A 232 6.52 -7.47 -0.41
C VAL A 232 6.06 -8.86 -0.80
N GLY A 233 6.34 -9.27 -2.03
CA GLY A 233 6.02 -10.62 -2.48
C GLY A 233 6.88 -11.70 -1.80
N PHE A 234 6.30 -12.86 -1.53
CA PHE A 234 7.04 -14.03 -1.05
C PHE A 234 8.11 -14.47 -2.03
N ARG A 235 7.78 -14.48 -3.32
CA ARG A 235 8.70 -14.90 -4.39
C ARG A 235 9.83 -13.90 -4.57
N CYS A 236 11.01 -14.42 -4.89
CA CYS A 236 12.16 -13.60 -5.23
C CYS A 236 11.86 -12.75 -6.48
N PRO A 237 11.92 -11.40 -6.39
CA PRO A 237 11.73 -10.55 -7.56
C PRO A 237 12.91 -10.69 -8.54
N LYS A 238 12.67 -10.28 -9.79
CA LYS A 238 13.69 -10.42 -10.86
C LYS A 238 14.94 -9.55 -10.67
N THR A 239 14.84 -8.53 -9.80
CA THR A 239 15.88 -7.51 -9.57
C THR A 239 16.95 -7.91 -8.57
N ILE A 240 16.72 -8.97 -7.79
CA ILE A 240 17.68 -9.52 -6.83
C ILE A 240 17.82 -11.03 -6.99
N TYR A 241 18.80 -11.62 -6.27
CA TYR A 241 18.93 -13.05 -6.10
C TYR A 241 18.69 -13.41 -4.64
N ARG A 242 17.79 -14.33 -4.36
CA ARG A 242 17.62 -15.00 -3.07
C ARG A 242 17.79 -16.49 -3.27
N ASP A 243 18.33 -17.17 -2.26
CA ASP A 243 18.50 -18.63 -2.33
C ASP A 243 17.18 -19.38 -2.09
N ARG A 244 16.16 -18.70 -1.56
CA ARG A 244 14.81 -19.20 -1.35
C ARG A 244 13.78 -18.08 -1.38
N ASP A 245 12.52 -18.43 -1.52
CA ASP A 245 11.41 -17.50 -1.29
C ASP A 245 11.30 -17.12 0.20
N LEU A 246 10.67 -15.98 0.48
CA LEU A 246 10.39 -15.54 1.84
C LEU A 246 9.28 -16.38 2.47
N THR A 247 9.28 -16.44 3.79
CA THR A 247 8.22 -17.05 4.61
C THR A 247 7.54 -16.00 5.48
N CYS A 248 6.39 -16.31 6.06
CA CYS A 248 5.72 -15.41 7.00
C CYS A 248 6.61 -15.04 8.19
N GLU A 249 7.43 -15.97 8.66
CA GLU A 249 8.37 -15.77 9.75
C GLU A 249 9.46 -14.75 9.40
N ASP A 250 9.89 -14.67 8.12
CA ASP A 250 10.89 -13.69 7.69
C ASP A 250 10.38 -12.26 7.86
N PHE A 251 9.11 -11.99 7.54
CA PHE A 251 8.49 -10.66 7.75
C PHE A 251 8.39 -10.30 9.23
N VAL A 252 8.01 -11.26 10.07
CA VAL A 252 7.91 -11.03 11.52
C VAL A 252 9.29 -10.79 12.14
N ASN A 253 10.30 -11.57 11.76
CA ASN A 253 11.67 -11.40 12.22
C ASN A 253 12.23 -10.04 11.77
N ASN A 254 12.02 -9.67 10.50
CA ASN A 254 12.44 -8.39 9.96
C ASN A 254 11.81 -7.21 10.70
N ALA A 255 10.49 -7.24 10.95
CA ALA A 255 9.82 -6.22 11.74
C ALA A 255 10.38 -6.10 13.17
N ASN A 256 10.62 -7.23 13.83
CA ASN A 256 11.21 -7.24 15.18
C ASN A 256 12.62 -6.67 15.17
N GLU A 257 13.46 -7.01 14.18
CA GLU A 257 14.79 -6.43 14.02
C GLU A 257 14.74 -4.91 13.86
N ILE A 258 13.81 -4.38 13.04
CA ILE A 258 13.58 -2.93 12.89
C ILE A 258 13.16 -2.32 14.23
N PHE A 259 12.14 -2.87 14.89
CA PHE A 259 11.57 -2.30 16.11
C PHE A 259 12.56 -2.30 17.28
N GLU A 260 13.45 -3.27 17.33
CA GLU A 260 14.50 -3.41 18.32
C GLU A 260 15.80 -2.71 17.91
N ASN A 261 15.82 -2.04 16.76
CA ASN A 261 17.02 -1.37 16.19
C ASN A 261 18.22 -2.32 16.07
N LYS A 262 17.96 -3.54 15.65
CA LYS A 262 18.98 -4.57 15.37
C LYS A 262 19.50 -4.44 13.94
N LYS A 263 20.61 -5.12 13.67
CA LYS A 263 21.06 -5.32 12.29
C LYS A 263 20.05 -6.19 11.56
N LEU A 264 19.59 -5.73 10.38
CA LEU A 264 18.64 -6.47 9.57
C LEU A 264 19.28 -7.69 8.92
N SER A 265 18.53 -8.78 8.92
CA SER A 265 18.88 -10.00 8.19
C SER A 265 18.64 -9.75 6.70
N VAL A 266 19.66 -10.00 5.88
CA VAL A 266 19.61 -9.84 4.43
C VAL A 266 19.69 -11.20 3.77
N PHE A 267 18.70 -11.54 2.96
CA PHE A 267 18.60 -12.85 2.28
C PHE A 267 18.99 -12.79 0.81
N SER A 268 19.33 -11.60 0.32
CA SER A 268 19.53 -11.36 -1.10
C SER A 268 20.87 -10.68 -1.40
N ARG A 269 21.20 -10.71 -2.68
CA ARG A 269 22.21 -9.86 -3.32
C ARG A 269 21.59 -9.21 -4.55
N HIS A 270 21.94 -7.96 -4.79
CA HIS A 270 21.45 -7.23 -5.96
C HIS A 270 22.01 -7.81 -7.25
N LYS A 271 21.23 -7.71 -8.32
CA LYS A 271 21.75 -7.85 -9.67
C LYS A 271 22.54 -6.60 -10.04
N GLU A 272 23.56 -6.77 -10.87
CA GLU A 272 24.34 -5.65 -11.38
C GLU A 272 23.55 -4.87 -12.45
N ASN A 273 23.80 -3.55 -12.51
CA ASN A 273 23.27 -2.65 -13.55
C ASN A 273 21.73 -2.59 -13.64
N LEU A 274 21.05 -2.60 -12.50
CA LEU A 274 19.60 -2.38 -12.48
C LEU A 274 19.25 -0.96 -12.97
N GLY A 275 18.43 -0.88 -14.00
CA GLY A 275 17.86 0.36 -14.52
C GLY A 275 16.50 0.68 -13.90
N MET A 276 15.90 1.78 -14.41
CA MET A 276 14.59 2.25 -13.94
C MET A 276 13.43 1.28 -14.28
N TRP A 277 13.58 0.45 -15.31
CA TRP A 277 12.49 -0.37 -15.84
C TRP A 277 12.73 -1.89 -15.71
N GLU A 278 13.59 -2.32 -14.82
CA GLU A 278 13.93 -3.74 -14.62
C GLU A 278 13.32 -4.31 -13.35
#